data_e82b2ded529b467020138bf4d4b6c73f
#
_entry.id   e82b2ded529b467020138bf4d4b6c73f
#
_cell.length_a   1.000
_cell.length_b   1.000
_cell.length_c   1.000
_cell.angle_alpha   90.00
_cell.angle_beta   90.00
_cell.angle_gamma   90.00
#
_symmetry.space_group_name_H-M   'P 1'
#
loop_
_entity.id
_entity.type
_entity.pdbx_description
1 polymer ?
#
loop_
_entity_poly.entity_id
_entity_poly.type
_entity_poly.pdbx_seq_one_letter_code
_entity_poly.pdbx_strand_id
1 'polypeptide(L)'
;MSEIIKCTMATTWKRALNAARETIGKEELDKEPTKKWWASVLLAEHSPIRLVEYDFKWNNIKMWVTTHLVRHHIGCEKFVHSQRQDRRDNPVPRDEMPQGSLNDMMMTCNAQSLINISRKRLCGCASTETREAWKQVREAIRKIDPVMADKMVPDCAYRGFCPELSCCGFIQSKKYQEERNNYLKKDYEGRCGQDG
;
A
#
# COMPACT_ATOMS: atom_id res chain seq x y z
N MET A 1 17.86 -9.07 4.76
CA MET A 1 17.03 -7.96 4.23
C MET A 1 15.58 -8.30 4.51
N SER A 2 14.73 -7.29 4.76
CA SER A 2 13.28 -7.52 4.88
C SER A 2 12.71 -8.02 3.56
N GLU A 3 11.69 -8.86 3.61
CA GLU A 3 10.97 -9.36 2.44
C GLU A 3 9.47 -9.51 2.72
N ILE A 4 8.65 -9.31 1.70
CA ILE A 4 7.23 -9.65 1.75
C ILE A 4 7.07 -11.13 1.44
N ILE A 5 6.60 -11.89 2.43
CA ILE A 5 6.39 -13.34 2.32
C ILE A 5 4.94 -13.72 1.99
N LYS A 6 4.00 -12.79 2.17
CA LYS A 6 2.59 -12.97 1.85
C LYS A 6 2.00 -11.65 1.42
N CYS A 7 1.22 -11.67 0.33
CA CYS A 7 0.36 -10.57 -0.08
C CYS A 7 -0.90 -11.15 -0.71
N THR A 8 -2.06 -10.77 -0.17
CA THR A 8 -3.36 -11.23 -0.65
C THR A 8 -4.37 -10.10 -0.62
N MET A 9 -5.38 -10.15 -1.46
CA MET A 9 -6.54 -9.29 -1.36
C MET A 9 -7.54 -9.94 -0.41
N ALA A 10 -7.89 -9.26 0.68
CA ALA A 10 -8.80 -9.77 1.72
C ALA A 10 -10.27 -9.61 1.33
N THR A 11 -10.59 -8.62 0.49
CA THR A 11 -11.94 -8.36 -0.01
C THR A 11 -11.94 -8.11 -1.51
N THR A 12 -13.07 -8.36 -2.19
CA THR A 12 -13.18 -8.23 -3.65
C THR A 12 -13.57 -6.82 -4.09
N TRP A 13 -13.23 -6.43 -5.33
CA TRP A 13 -13.67 -5.18 -5.94
C TRP A 13 -15.17 -5.14 -6.21
N LYS A 14 -15.83 -6.30 -6.33
CA LYS A 14 -17.29 -6.42 -6.41
C LYS A 14 -17.97 -5.73 -5.22
N ARG A 15 -17.39 -5.84 -4.02
CA ARG A 15 -17.89 -5.15 -2.82
C ARG A 15 -17.89 -3.63 -3.00
N ALA A 16 -16.79 -3.07 -3.52
CA ALA A 16 -16.70 -1.64 -3.81
C ALA A 16 -17.66 -1.19 -4.93
N LEU A 17 -17.82 -2.03 -5.98
CA LEU A 17 -18.78 -1.78 -7.05
C LEU A 17 -20.21 -1.68 -6.49
N ASN A 18 -20.62 -2.63 -5.68
CA ASN A 18 -21.99 -2.68 -5.15
C ASN A 18 -22.24 -1.54 -4.16
N ALA A 19 -21.27 -1.19 -3.32
CA ALA A 19 -21.38 0.01 -2.48
C ALA A 19 -21.53 1.30 -3.30
N ALA A 20 -20.82 1.44 -4.42
CA ALA A 20 -21.01 2.57 -5.32
C ALA A 20 -22.39 2.57 -6.01
N ARG A 21 -22.95 1.40 -6.30
CA ARG A 21 -24.28 1.24 -6.90
C ARG A 21 -25.39 1.60 -5.90
N GLU A 22 -25.24 1.19 -4.64
CA GLU A 22 -26.17 1.55 -3.56
C GLU A 22 -26.33 3.06 -3.42
N THR A 23 -25.25 3.84 -3.52
CA THR A 23 -25.32 5.32 -3.41
C THR A 23 -26.17 5.99 -4.49
N ILE A 24 -26.47 5.30 -5.57
CA ILE A 24 -27.29 5.80 -6.69
C ILE A 24 -28.56 4.96 -6.90
N GLY A 25 -28.97 4.17 -5.90
CA GLY A 25 -30.20 3.38 -5.91
C GLY A 25 -30.25 2.30 -6.98
N LYS A 26 -29.11 1.68 -7.33
CA LYS A 26 -29.05 0.58 -8.30
C LYS A 26 -28.87 -0.74 -7.59
N GLU A 27 -29.55 -1.78 -8.11
CA GLU A 27 -29.41 -3.17 -7.62
C GLU A 27 -27.96 -3.67 -7.66
N GLU A 28 -27.64 -4.59 -6.77
CA GLU A 28 -26.35 -5.27 -6.73
C GLU A 28 -26.08 -6.08 -8.01
N LEU A 29 -24.83 -6.23 -8.34
CA LEU A 29 -24.35 -7.06 -9.45
C LEU A 29 -23.46 -8.20 -8.91
N ASP A 30 -23.72 -9.39 -9.40
CA ASP A 30 -22.84 -10.54 -9.14
C ASP A 30 -21.73 -10.65 -10.20
N LYS A 31 -20.93 -9.61 -10.31
CA LYS A 31 -19.76 -9.58 -11.20
C LYS A 31 -18.68 -8.62 -10.71
N GLU A 32 -17.44 -8.93 -11.03
CA GLU A 32 -16.33 -8.01 -10.81
C GLU A 32 -16.42 -6.81 -11.77
N PRO A 33 -16.01 -5.61 -11.32
CA PRO A 33 -15.95 -4.43 -12.17
C PRO A 33 -14.88 -4.57 -13.26
N THR A 34 -14.96 -3.73 -14.29
CA THR A 34 -13.87 -3.59 -15.25
C THR A 34 -12.67 -2.89 -14.60
N LYS A 35 -11.46 -3.24 -15.02
CA LYS A 35 -10.23 -2.54 -14.59
C LYS A 35 -10.27 -1.04 -14.89
N LYS A 36 -10.90 -0.65 -16.00
CA LYS A 36 -11.12 0.77 -16.35
C LYS A 36 -11.98 1.50 -15.32
N TRP A 37 -13.09 0.88 -14.87
CA TRP A 37 -13.92 1.45 -13.81
C TRP A 37 -13.12 1.56 -12.50
N TRP A 38 -12.42 0.49 -12.13
CA TRP A 38 -11.60 0.45 -10.92
C TRP A 38 -10.50 1.52 -10.91
N ALA A 39 -9.76 1.66 -12.02
CA ALA A 39 -8.75 2.70 -12.18
C ALA A 39 -9.33 4.12 -12.02
N SER A 40 -10.54 4.35 -12.55
CA SER A 40 -11.22 5.64 -12.44
C SER A 40 -11.65 5.96 -11.01
N VAL A 41 -12.19 4.98 -10.29
CA VAL A 41 -12.64 5.13 -8.90
C VAL A 41 -11.45 5.33 -7.95
N LEU A 42 -10.34 4.61 -8.17
CA LEU A 42 -9.09 4.80 -7.43
C LEU A 42 -8.48 6.18 -7.68
N LEU A 43 -8.45 6.63 -8.95
CA LEU A 43 -7.89 7.95 -9.29
C LEU A 43 -8.72 9.10 -8.70
N ALA A 44 -10.04 8.94 -8.63
CA ALA A 44 -10.95 9.90 -8.03
C ALA A 44 -11.03 9.78 -6.48
N GLU A 45 -10.43 8.75 -5.91
CA GLU A 45 -10.45 8.45 -4.48
C GLU A 45 -11.89 8.41 -3.90
N HIS A 46 -12.85 7.88 -4.66
CA HIS A 46 -14.24 7.72 -4.19
C HIS A 46 -14.31 6.76 -3.00
N SER A 47 -15.16 7.07 -2.03
CA SER A 47 -15.27 6.35 -0.76
C SER A 47 -15.40 4.81 -0.84
N PRO A 48 -16.02 4.19 -1.85
CA PRO A 48 -16.09 2.73 -1.97
C PRO A 48 -14.73 2.00 -1.98
N ILE A 49 -13.63 2.67 -2.40
CA ILE A 49 -12.29 2.07 -2.37
C ILE A 49 -11.85 1.66 -0.96
N ARG A 50 -12.44 2.23 0.08
CA ARG A 50 -12.16 1.89 1.49
C ARG A 50 -12.64 0.49 1.87
N LEU A 51 -13.47 -0.13 1.05
CA LEU A 51 -13.98 -1.49 1.25
C LEU A 51 -13.09 -2.57 0.64
N VAL A 52 -12.05 -2.19 -0.12
CA VAL A 52 -11.09 -3.12 -0.69
C VAL A 52 -9.84 -3.14 0.17
N GLU A 53 -9.53 -4.31 0.72
CA GLU A 53 -8.50 -4.51 1.72
C GLU A 53 -7.45 -5.49 1.23
N TYR A 54 -6.20 -5.24 1.61
CA TYR A 54 -5.03 -6.04 1.27
C TYR A 54 -4.27 -6.43 2.52
N ASP A 55 -3.98 -7.71 2.66
CA ASP A 55 -3.13 -8.28 3.70
C ASP A 55 -1.73 -8.47 3.15
N PHE A 56 -0.73 -8.06 3.91
CA PHE A 56 0.67 -8.34 3.58
C PHE A 56 1.52 -8.52 4.84
N LYS A 57 2.52 -9.38 4.74
CA LYS A 57 3.39 -9.73 5.85
C LYS A 57 4.85 -9.61 5.45
N TRP A 58 5.63 -8.88 6.26
CA TRP A 58 7.09 -8.90 6.22
C TRP A 58 7.68 -9.91 7.18
N ASN A 59 8.74 -10.56 6.73
CA ASN A 59 9.75 -11.14 7.58
C ASN A 59 10.97 -10.23 7.67
N ASN A 60 11.66 -10.28 8.81
CA ASN A 60 12.95 -9.62 9.02
C ASN A 60 12.93 -8.10 8.74
N ILE A 61 11.84 -7.40 9.07
CA ILE A 61 11.78 -5.95 9.03
C ILE A 61 12.46 -5.37 10.27
N LYS A 62 13.26 -4.31 10.12
CA LYS A 62 13.89 -3.64 11.27
C LYS A 62 12.84 -3.01 12.18
N MET A 63 13.02 -3.14 13.51
CA MET A 63 12.11 -2.59 14.53
C MET A 63 11.80 -1.11 14.30
N TRP A 64 12.80 -0.28 14.05
CA TRP A 64 12.58 1.15 13.83
C TRP A 64 11.81 1.45 12.52
N VAL A 65 11.87 0.57 11.50
CA VAL A 65 11.01 0.68 10.31
C VAL A 65 9.56 0.40 10.68
N THR A 66 9.31 -0.60 11.53
CA THR A 66 7.94 -0.87 12.01
C THR A 66 7.35 0.33 12.73
N THR A 67 8.15 1.09 13.52
CA THR A 67 7.68 2.30 14.21
C THR A 67 7.25 3.41 13.24
N HIS A 68 7.85 3.47 12.04
CA HIS A 68 7.40 4.40 11.00
C HIS A 68 6.07 3.97 10.35
N LEU A 69 5.84 2.65 10.24
CA LEU A 69 4.64 2.11 9.61
C LEU A 69 3.44 2.10 10.56
N VAL A 70 3.63 1.81 11.85
CA VAL A 70 2.52 1.80 12.83
C VAL A 70 1.88 3.15 13.06
N ARG A 71 2.53 4.26 12.66
CA ARG A 71 1.94 5.61 12.72
C ARG A 71 0.78 5.81 11.73
N HIS A 72 0.68 4.96 10.71
CA HIS A 72 -0.44 4.99 9.76
C HIS A 72 -1.57 4.12 10.30
N HIS A 73 -2.55 4.71 10.97
CA HIS A 73 -3.62 4.00 11.67
C HIS A 73 -5.01 4.15 11.04
N ILE A 74 -5.18 5.06 10.08
CA ILE A 74 -6.48 5.23 9.40
C ILE A 74 -6.62 4.18 8.31
N GLY A 75 -7.57 3.27 8.45
CA GLY A 75 -7.86 2.20 7.50
C GLY A 75 -6.74 1.15 7.39
N CYS A 76 -5.95 0.99 8.46
CA CYS A 76 -4.89 -0.02 8.56
C CYS A 76 -4.88 -0.67 9.94
N GLU A 77 -4.87 -2.00 9.96
CA GLU A 77 -4.56 -2.80 11.14
C GLU A 77 -3.13 -3.33 11.07
N LYS A 78 -2.48 -3.45 12.22
CA LYS A 78 -1.07 -3.78 12.30
C LYS A 78 -0.80 -4.77 13.42
N PHE A 79 -0.11 -5.84 13.09
CA PHE A 79 0.27 -6.91 14.00
C PHE A 79 1.79 -7.08 13.94
N VAL A 80 2.47 -6.50 14.93
CA VAL A 80 3.92 -6.58 15.06
C VAL A 80 4.25 -7.73 16.01
N HIS A 81 5.19 -8.59 15.64
CA HIS A 81 5.61 -9.70 16.49
C HIS A 81 6.13 -9.18 17.83
N SER A 82 5.60 -9.70 18.93
CA SER A 82 5.94 -9.25 20.28
C SER A 82 7.41 -9.45 20.60
N GLN A 83 8.02 -8.48 21.27
CA GLN A 83 9.39 -8.57 21.84
C GLN A 83 9.39 -9.00 23.31
N ARG A 84 8.26 -9.44 23.86
CA ARG A 84 8.16 -9.92 25.24
C ARG A 84 8.97 -11.21 25.39
N GLN A 85 9.77 -11.30 26.47
CA GLN A 85 10.63 -12.44 26.74
C GLN A 85 9.85 -13.74 26.98
N ASP A 86 8.64 -13.64 27.59
CA ASP A 86 7.73 -14.77 27.78
C ASP A 86 7.09 -15.29 26.46
N ARG A 87 7.35 -14.63 25.35
CA ARG A 87 6.82 -14.96 24.01
C ARG A 87 7.90 -15.28 22.98
N ARG A 88 9.17 -15.18 23.37
CA ARG A 88 10.32 -15.42 22.49
C ARG A 88 11.41 -16.17 23.23
N ASP A 89 11.95 -17.19 22.57
CA ASP A 89 13.23 -17.80 22.96
C ASP A 89 14.39 -16.88 22.53
N ASN A 90 14.44 -15.68 23.09
CA ASN A 90 15.50 -14.72 22.82
C ASN A 90 16.35 -14.55 24.11
N PRO A 91 17.65 -14.90 24.07
CA PRO A 91 18.52 -14.74 25.20
C PRO A 91 18.85 -13.29 25.54
N VAL A 92 18.59 -12.35 24.60
CA VAL A 92 18.87 -10.92 24.82
C VAL A 92 17.69 -10.27 25.54
N PRO A 93 17.91 -9.61 26.69
CA PRO A 93 16.91 -8.85 27.41
C PRO A 93 16.28 -7.78 26.50
N ARG A 94 14.97 -7.53 26.65
CA ARG A 94 14.24 -6.59 25.82
C ARG A 94 14.88 -5.19 25.80
N ASP A 95 15.35 -4.72 26.95
CA ASP A 95 15.93 -3.38 27.11
C ASP A 95 17.32 -3.24 26.48
N GLU A 96 17.98 -4.36 26.19
CA GLU A 96 19.28 -4.43 25.53
C GLU A 96 19.17 -4.64 24.02
N MET A 97 17.95 -4.83 23.49
CA MET A 97 17.76 -5.07 22.06
C MET A 97 18.00 -3.80 21.24
N PRO A 98 18.94 -3.83 20.26
CA PRO A 98 19.16 -2.70 19.36
C PRO A 98 17.87 -2.36 18.57
N GLN A 99 17.65 -1.09 18.28
CA GLN A 99 16.54 -0.65 17.42
C GLN A 99 16.60 -1.26 16.01
N GLY A 100 17.80 -1.64 15.56
CA GLY A 100 18.01 -2.34 14.30
C GLY A 100 17.66 -3.82 14.31
N SER A 101 17.22 -4.39 15.45
CA SER A 101 16.79 -5.79 15.54
C SER A 101 15.69 -6.10 14.55
N LEU A 102 15.76 -7.31 14.00
CA LEU A 102 14.78 -7.77 13.01
C LEU A 102 13.51 -8.25 13.71
N ASN A 103 12.39 -8.03 13.05
CA ASN A 103 11.08 -8.41 13.51
C ASN A 103 10.18 -8.82 12.36
N ASP A 104 9.04 -9.42 12.67
CA ASP A 104 7.98 -9.71 11.70
C ASP A 104 6.80 -8.76 11.92
N MET A 105 6.15 -8.40 10.84
CA MET A 105 4.99 -7.51 10.88
C MET A 105 3.98 -7.90 9.82
N MET A 106 2.72 -7.98 10.21
CA MET A 106 1.59 -8.07 9.30
C MET A 106 0.82 -6.75 9.31
N MET A 107 0.33 -6.34 8.14
CA MET A 107 -0.62 -5.24 8.02
C MET A 107 -1.79 -5.66 7.13
N THR A 108 -2.97 -5.19 7.52
CA THR A 108 -4.17 -5.12 6.67
C THR A 108 -4.44 -3.66 6.38
N CYS A 109 -4.47 -3.27 5.11
CA CYS A 109 -4.74 -1.89 4.72
C CYS A 109 -5.80 -1.83 3.62
N ASN A 110 -6.74 -0.89 3.74
CA ASN A 110 -7.63 -0.62 2.63
C ASN A 110 -6.94 0.20 1.51
N ALA A 111 -7.54 0.20 0.31
CA ALA A 111 -6.95 0.84 -0.87
C ALA A 111 -6.67 2.35 -0.65
N GLN A 112 -7.54 3.10 0.05
CA GLN A 112 -7.29 4.50 0.37
C GLN A 112 -6.03 4.68 1.23
N SER A 113 -5.85 3.80 2.20
CA SER A 113 -4.69 3.83 3.10
C SER A 113 -3.40 3.50 2.38
N LEU A 114 -3.42 2.51 1.47
CA LEU A 114 -2.27 2.21 0.61
C LEU A 114 -1.84 3.42 -0.22
N ILE A 115 -2.80 4.15 -0.81
CA ILE A 115 -2.54 5.41 -1.53
C ILE A 115 -1.89 6.45 -0.58
N ASN A 116 -2.51 6.69 0.56
CA ASN A 116 -2.06 7.72 1.52
C ASN A 116 -0.67 7.42 2.10
N ILE A 117 -0.39 6.17 2.43
CA ILE A 117 0.93 5.75 2.93
C ILE A 117 1.97 5.89 1.82
N SER A 118 1.65 5.48 0.59
CA SER A 118 2.55 5.56 -0.56
C SER A 118 3.01 6.98 -0.84
N ARG A 119 2.13 7.97 -0.73
CA ARG A 119 2.47 9.38 -0.90
C ARG A 119 3.65 9.81 -0.02
N LYS A 120 3.71 9.29 1.20
CA LYS A 120 4.77 9.63 2.18
C LYS A 120 5.94 8.65 2.15
N ARG A 121 5.68 7.35 2.01
CA ARG A 121 6.74 6.33 2.15
C ARG A 121 7.48 6.01 0.86
N LEU A 122 6.94 6.38 -0.30
CA LEU A 122 7.67 6.31 -1.58
C LEU A 122 8.43 7.60 -1.92
N CYS A 123 8.25 8.67 -1.16
CA CYS A 123 8.99 9.92 -1.33
C CYS A 123 10.49 9.72 -1.10
N GLY A 124 11.34 10.38 -1.89
CA GLY A 124 12.80 10.36 -1.73
C GLY A 124 13.28 10.91 -0.39
N CYS A 125 12.48 11.75 0.27
CA CYS A 125 12.76 12.30 1.61
C CYS A 125 12.45 11.31 2.75
N ALA A 126 11.78 10.18 2.48
CA ALA A 126 11.60 9.13 3.49
C ALA A 126 12.93 8.39 3.72
N SER A 127 13.10 7.81 4.94
CA SER A 127 14.29 6.98 5.19
C SER A 127 14.39 5.85 4.18
N THR A 128 15.60 5.54 3.75
CA THR A 128 15.85 4.57 2.68
C THR A 128 15.24 3.21 2.99
N GLU A 129 15.42 2.69 4.19
CA GLU A 129 14.92 1.37 4.56
C GLU A 129 13.38 1.32 4.64
N THR A 130 12.74 2.39 5.13
CA THR A 130 11.27 2.46 5.15
C THR A 130 10.72 2.56 3.73
N ARG A 131 11.39 3.32 2.86
CA ARG A 131 11.03 3.41 1.44
C ARG A 131 11.17 2.07 0.72
N GLU A 132 12.29 1.36 0.94
CA GLU A 132 12.49 0.04 0.34
C GLU A 132 11.46 -0.99 0.86
N ALA A 133 11.16 -0.99 2.16
CA ALA A 133 10.10 -1.85 2.71
C ALA A 133 8.73 -1.55 2.06
N TRP A 134 8.40 -0.27 1.81
CA TRP A 134 7.14 0.09 1.18
C TRP A 134 7.11 -0.17 -0.33
N LYS A 135 8.24 -0.09 -1.02
CA LYS A 135 8.38 -0.55 -2.41
C LYS A 135 8.08 -2.04 -2.54
N GLN A 136 8.54 -2.87 -1.60
CA GLN A 136 8.23 -4.30 -1.59
C GLN A 136 6.71 -4.56 -1.51
N VAL A 137 5.96 -3.77 -0.71
CA VAL A 137 4.49 -3.84 -0.67
C VAL A 137 3.90 -3.50 -2.04
N ARG A 138 4.32 -2.39 -2.64
CA ARG A 138 3.84 -1.99 -3.97
C ARG A 138 4.08 -3.08 -5.01
N GLU A 139 5.27 -3.68 -5.02
CA GLU A 139 5.59 -4.75 -5.98
C GLU A 139 4.83 -6.05 -5.69
N ALA A 140 4.59 -6.38 -4.42
CA ALA A 140 3.77 -7.52 -4.06
C ALA A 140 2.30 -7.31 -4.49
N ILE A 141 1.75 -6.11 -4.28
CA ILE A 141 0.40 -5.72 -4.75
C ILE A 141 0.35 -5.73 -6.27
N ARG A 142 1.40 -5.30 -6.97
CA ARG A 142 1.45 -5.31 -8.45
C ARG A 142 1.22 -6.70 -9.05
N LYS A 143 1.64 -7.75 -8.36
CA LYS A 143 1.45 -9.14 -8.81
C LYS A 143 -0.02 -9.59 -8.77
N ILE A 144 -0.82 -9.02 -7.87
CA ILE A 144 -2.23 -9.39 -7.66
C ILE A 144 -3.21 -8.31 -8.13
N ASP A 145 -2.77 -7.05 -8.12
CA ASP A 145 -3.55 -5.89 -8.55
C ASP A 145 -2.65 -4.80 -9.15
N PRO A 146 -2.31 -4.89 -10.43
CA PRO A 146 -1.49 -3.90 -11.09
C PRO A 146 -2.14 -2.50 -11.14
N VAL A 147 -3.48 -2.43 -11.21
CA VAL A 147 -4.21 -1.16 -11.21
C VAL A 147 -4.03 -0.42 -9.88
N MET A 148 -4.16 -1.14 -8.76
CA MET A 148 -3.91 -0.57 -7.43
C MET A 148 -2.45 -0.13 -7.27
N ALA A 149 -1.51 -0.98 -7.69
CA ALA A 149 -0.07 -0.67 -7.58
C ALA A 149 0.33 0.60 -8.34
N ASP A 150 -0.30 0.87 -9.49
CA ASP A 150 -0.07 2.08 -10.27
C ASP A 150 -0.61 3.35 -9.59
N LYS A 151 -1.53 3.23 -8.63
CA LYS A 151 -2.02 4.35 -7.80
C LYS A 151 -1.18 4.56 -6.53
N MET A 152 -0.29 3.64 -6.21
CA MET A 152 0.66 3.74 -5.08
C MET A 152 1.90 4.53 -5.49
N VAL A 153 1.82 5.86 -5.50
CA VAL A 153 2.89 6.75 -5.96
C VAL A 153 3.31 7.76 -4.88
N PRO A 154 4.52 8.35 -4.95
CA PRO A 154 4.92 9.44 -4.06
C PRO A 154 4.07 10.70 -4.28
N ASP A 155 4.01 11.56 -3.27
CA ASP A 155 3.14 12.74 -3.25
C ASP A 155 3.37 13.69 -4.44
N CYS A 156 4.61 13.81 -4.93
CA CYS A 156 4.91 14.61 -6.10
C CYS A 156 4.29 14.05 -7.39
N ALA A 157 4.24 12.72 -7.56
CA ALA A 157 3.57 12.10 -8.72
C ALA A 157 2.04 12.23 -8.62
N TYR A 158 1.49 12.19 -7.41
CA TYR A 158 0.08 12.48 -7.16
C TYR A 158 -0.29 13.93 -7.49
N ARG A 159 0.43 14.90 -6.93
CA ARG A 159 0.11 16.34 -7.05
C ARG A 159 0.54 16.94 -8.38
N GLY A 160 1.58 16.41 -9.02
CA GLY A 160 2.22 17.00 -10.20
C GLY A 160 3.32 18.01 -9.88
N PHE A 161 3.58 18.26 -8.61
CA PHE A 161 4.67 19.11 -8.09
C PHE A 161 5.23 18.55 -6.80
N CYS A 162 6.43 18.94 -6.40
CA CYS A 162 7.04 18.53 -5.13
C CYS A 162 6.51 19.40 -3.98
N PRO A 163 5.80 18.82 -2.98
CA PRO A 163 5.30 19.60 -1.83
C PRO A 163 6.29 19.66 -0.65
N GLU A 164 7.43 18.99 -0.75
CA GLU A 164 8.41 18.93 0.35
C GLU A 164 9.21 20.23 0.47
N LEU A 165 9.60 20.60 1.69
CA LEU A 165 10.42 21.79 1.96
C LEU A 165 11.77 21.75 1.24
N SER A 166 12.35 20.55 1.08
CA SER A 166 13.55 20.30 0.32
C SER A 166 13.28 19.25 -0.74
N CYS A 167 13.29 19.64 -2.01
CA CYS A 167 13.01 18.73 -3.12
C CYS A 167 14.19 17.77 -3.35
N CYS A 168 13.92 16.46 -3.41
CA CYS A 168 14.92 15.44 -3.69
C CYS A 168 15.30 15.31 -5.18
N GLY A 169 14.74 16.12 -6.07
CA GLY A 169 15.01 16.10 -7.51
C GLY A 169 14.27 15.01 -8.30
N PHE A 170 13.57 14.08 -7.65
CA PHE A 170 12.86 12.98 -8.32
C PHE A 170 11.91 13.46 -9.41
N ILE A 171 11.22 14.59 -9.20
CA ILE A 171 10.27 15.16 -10.17
C ILE A 171 10.89 15.50 -11.53
N GLN A 172 12.21 15.67 -11.61
CA GLN A 172 12.94 15.96 -12.85
C GLN A 172 13.40 14.69 -13.58
N SER A 173 13.17 13.51 -12.99
CA SER A 173 13.66 12.24 -13.55
C SER A 173 12.70 11.63 -14.58
N LYS A 174 13.24 10.83 -15.53
CA LYS A 174 12.43 10.01 -16.44
C LYS A 174 11.49 9.07 -15.67
N LYS A 175 11.98 8.49 -14.57
CA LYS A 175 11.18 7.60 -13.72
C LYS A 175 9.95 8.28 -13.11
N TYR A 176 10.05 9.57 -12.76
CA TYR A 176 8.89 10.35 -12.34
C TYR A 176 7.83 10.41 -13.45
N GLN A 177 8.24 10.68 -14.69
CA GLN A 177 7.30 10.75 -15.82
C GLN A 177 6.57 9.41 -16.03
N GLU A 178 7.30 8.30 -15.96
CA GLU A 178 6.74 6.96 -16.05
C GLU A 178 5.74 6.68 -14.91
N GLU A 179 6.12 6.96 -13.66
CA GLU A 179 5.24 6.75 -12.50
C GLU A 179 3.98 7.63 -12.57
N ARG A 180 4.12 8.88 -13.01
CA ARG A 180 2.99 9.78 -13.18
C ARG A 180 2.06 9.34 -14.30
N ASN A 181 2.58 8.91 -15.44
CA ASN A 181 1.79 8.39 -16.55
C ASN A 181 1.01 7.14 -16.12
N ASN A 182 1.63 6.20 -15.42
CA ASN A 182 0.96 5.03 -14.87
C ASN A 182 -0.10 5.40 -13.83
N TYR A 183 0.19 6.37 -12.96
CA TYR A 183 -0.79 6.89 -12.00
C TYR A 183 -2.05 7.45 -12.70
N LEU A 184 -1.88 8.22 -13.77
CA LEU A 184 -2.99 8.84 -14.51
C LEU A 184 -3.72 7.87 -15.46
N LYS A 185 -3.14 6.70 -15.73
CA LYS A 185 -3.72 5.71 -16.64
C LYS A 185 -5.10 5.26 -16.17
N LYS A 186 -6.06 5.20 -17.07
CA LYS A 186 -7.42 4.69 -16.89
C LYS A 186 -7.77 3.54 -17.83
N ASP A 187 -7.08 3.46 -18.95
CA ASP A 187 -7.37 2.47 -20.00
C ASP A 187 -6.65 1.16 -19.69
N TYR A 188 -7.33 0.33 -18.91
CA TYR A 188 -6.96 -1.05 -18.63
C TYR A 188 -8.00 -1.98 -19.21
N GLU A 189 -7.56 -3.02 -19.88
CA GLU A 189 -8.42 -4.06 -20.42
C GLU A 189 -8.79 -5.10 -19.35
N GLY A 190 -9.86 -5.86 -19.60
CA GLY A 190 -10.30 -6.96 -18.76
C GLY A 190 -11.10 -6.55 -17.53
N ARG A 191 -11.44 -7.58 -16.71
CA ARG A 191 -12.10 -7.43 -15.42
C ARG A 191 -11.12 -7.65 -14.29
N CYS A 192 -11.45 -7.08 -13.14
CA CYS A 192 -10.70 -7.31 -11.94
C CYS A 192 -10.73 -8.81 -11.54
N GLY A 193 -9.61 -9.35 -11.06
CA GLY A 193 -9.54 -10.74 -10.58
C GLY A 193 -9.59 -11.84 -11.66
N GLN A 194 -9.47 -11.50 -12.95
CA GLN A 194 -9.50 -12.48 -14.04
C GLN A 194 -8.12 -12.84 -14.61
N ASP A 195 -7.05 -12.30 -14.06
CA ASP A 195 -5.67 -12.57 -14.52
C ASP A 195 -4.94 -13.45 -13.49
N GLY A 196 -5.52 -14.61 -13.17
CA GLY A 196 -4.92 -15.64 -12.32
C GLY A 196 -4.68 -16.91 -13.08
#